data_7b04c2e484975f4b54a8e752224c1a0c
#
_entry.id   7b04c2e484975f4b54a8e752224c1a0c
#
_cell.length_a   1.000
_cell.length_b   1.000
_cell.length_c   1.000
_cell.angle_alpha   90.00
_cell.angle_beta   90.00
_cell.angle_gamma   90.00
#
_symmetry.space_group_name_H-M   'P 1'
#
loop_
_entity.id
_entity.type
_entity.pdbx_description
1 polymer ?
#
loop_
_entity_poly.entity_id
_entity_poly.type
_entity_poly.pdbx_seq_one_letter_code
_entity_poly.pdbx_strand_id
1 'polypeptide(L)'
;MVQAGMEPTSPLFVLEQELPRLESFALVIYGFFFHNEVRNVANDDWLRTLSSYSKRAHVFLPYGSVDHDGRLVRHAPERYVALPFHERSATIAYVENLYMWMTAHGRGEYKRAVTEAILVEINRLCAKHNAKFIVTILNAEDDTTAHYKAFLERSRISLVDCNYPLTEQMRVPGEGHPNGHMNSLWAECIQKSVDLVALHVD
;
A
#
# COMPACT_ATOMS: atom_id res chain seq x y z
N MET A 1 25.70 -0.47 11.01
CA MET A 1 25.04 -1.43 11.93
C MET A 1 23.60 -1.54 11.43
N VAL A 2 23.30 -2.55 10.59
CA VAL A 2 21.96 -2.78 10.05
C VAL A 2 21.14 -3.39 11.18
N GLN A 3 20.10 -2.70 11.63
CA GLN A 3 19.17 -3.27 12.60
C GLN A 3 18.43 -4.45 11.92
N ALA A 4 18.85 -5.65 12.28
CA ALA A 4 18.12 -6.87 11.93
C ALA A 4 16.74 -6.81 12.61
N GLY A 5 15.67 -6.83 11.82
CA GLY A 5 14.31 -7.01 12.32
C GLY A 5 13.23 -6.07 11.79
N MET A 6 13.55 -5.14 10.91
CA MET A 6 12.51 -4.34 10.23
C MET A 6 12.20 -4.97 8.87
N GLU A 7 11.09 -5.71 8.80
CA GLU A 7 10.52 -6.06 7.52
C GLU A 7 10.04 -4.78 6.83
N PRO A 8 10.49 -4.48 5.60
CA PRO A 8 10.07 -3.30 4.87
C PRO A 8 8.61 -3.47 4.44
N THR A 9 7.70 -2.81 5.14
CA THR A 9 6.25 -2.91 4.86
C THR A 9 5.76 -1.93 3.82
N SER A 10 6.58 -0.94 3.43
CA SER A 10 6.26 -0.01 2.34
C SER A 10 6.85 -0.52 1.01
N PRO A 11 6.03 -0.68 -0.05
CA PRO A 11 6.50 -1.08 -1.38
C PRO A 11 7.64 -0.22 -1.92
N LEU A 12 7.62 1.08 -1.66
CA LEU A 12 8.67 2.01 -2.06
C LEU A 12 10.01 1.67 -1.40
N PHE A 13 10.02 1.34 -0.10
CA PHE A 13 11.24 1.00 0.61
C PHE A 13 11.88 -0.30 0.11
N VAL A 14 11.06 -1.32 -0.16
CA VAL A 14 11.52 -2.57 -0.79
C VAL A 14 12.13 -2.28 -2.15
N LEU A 15 11.46 -1.48 -2.96
CA LEU A 15 11.92 -1.15 -4.29
C LEU A 15 13.25 -0.38 -4.29
N GLU A 16 13.44 0.53 -3.35
CA GLU A 16 14.70 1.28 -3.19
C GLU A 16 15.90 0.38 -2.87
N GLN A 17 15.66 -0.71 -2.15
CA GLN A 17 16.71 -1.67 -1.82
C GLN A 17 16.99 -2.67 -2.95
N GLU A 18 15.95 -3.13 -3.63
CA GLU A 18 16.06 -4.22 -4.60
C GLU A 18 16.38 -3.72 -6.02
N LEU A 19 15.78 -2.58 -6.44
CA LEU A 19 15.95 -2.11 -7.82
C LEU A 19 17.41 -1.83 -8.22
N PRO A 20 18.28 -1.26 -7.37
CA PRO A 20 19.70 -1.08 -7.67
C PRO A 20 20.51 -2.38 -7.85
N ARG A 21 19.95 -3.52 -7.38
CA ARG A 21 20.60 -4.83 -7.45
C ARG A 21 20.26 -5.60 -8.73
N LEU A 22 19.28 -5.12 -9.49
CA LEU A 22 18.87 -5.74 -10.73
C LEU A 22 19.82 -5.32 -11.86
N GLU A 23 20.45 -6.30 -12.51
CA GLU A 23 21.45 -6.09 -13.58
C GLU A 23 20.82 -5.84 -14.95
N SER A 24 19.53 -6.13 -15.12
CA SER A 24 18.84 -6.03 -16.40
C SER A 24 17.54 -5.24 -16.27
N PHE A 25 16.96 -4.91 -17.44
CA PHE A 25 15.65 -4.28 -17.53
C PHE A 25 14.63 -4.98 -16.62
N ALA A 26 14.00 -4.21 -15.78
CA ALA A 26 12.98 -4.68 -14.85
C ALA A 26 11.61 -4.07 -15.19
N LEU A 27 10.59 -4.87 -14.99
CA LEU A 27 9.21 -4.42 -14.93
C LEU A 27 8.75 -4.41 -13.48
N VAL A 28 8.33 -3.25 -12.99
CA VAL A 28 7.76 -3.09 -11.65
C VAL A 28 6.25 -2.97 -11.77
N ILE A 29 5.53 -3.88 -11.15
CA ILE A 29 4.07 -3.90 -11.11
C ILE A 29 3.61 -3.59 -9.69
N TYR A 30 2.87 -2.50 -9.52
CA TYR A 30 2.26 -2.14 -8.24
C TYR A 30 0.79 -2.55 -8.23
N GLY A 31 0.45 -3.59 -7.48
CA GLY A 31 -0.94 -4.00 -7.25
C GLY A 31 -1.62 -3.05 -6.28
N PHE A 32 -2.49 -2.17 -6.79
CA PHE A 32 -3.28 -1.27 -5.98
C PHE A 32 -4.51 -1.97 -5.42
N PHE A 33 -4.63 -1.91 -4.12
CA PHE A 33 -5.78 -2.37 -3.35
C PHE A 33 -6.27 -1.23 -2.47
N PHE A 34 -7.58 -1.05 -2.27
CA PHE A 34 -8.12 0.09 -1.52
C PHE A 34 -7.50 0.29 -0.12
N HIS A 35 -7.05 -0.78 0.53
CA HIS A 35 -6.33 -0.70 1.80
C HIS A 35 -4.94 -0.04 1.71
N ASN A 36 -4.36 0.09 0.51
CA ASN A 36 -3.04 0.69 0.37
C ASN A 36 -3.03 2.15 0.84
N GLU A 37 -4.12 2.88 0.65
CA GLU A 37 -4.22 4.26 1.13
C GLU A 37 -4.00 4.38 2.63
N VAL A 38 -4.70 3.57 3.44
CA VAL A 38 -4.57 3.60 4.90
C VAL A 38 -3.26 3.02 5.40
N ARG A 39 -2.69 2.05 4.67
CA ARG A 39 -1.37 1.48 4.95
C ARG A 39 -0.26 2.50 4.79
N ASN A 40 -0.32 3.30 3.73
CA ASN A 40 0.70 4.28 3.38
C ASN A 40 0.83 5.40 4.41
N VAL A 41 -0.22 5.69 5.16
CA VAL A 41 -0.23 6.71 6.23
C VAL A 41 -0.21 6.14 7.64
N ALA A 42 -0.27 4.82 7.79
CA ALA A 42 -0.33 4.14 9.09
C ALA A 42 -1.32 4.83 10.05
N ASN A 43 -2.58 5.00 9.60
CA ASN A 43 -3.60 5.60 10.44
C ASN A 43 -3.94 4.72 11.65
N ASP A 44 -4.68 5.25 12.61
CA ASP A 44 -5.05 4.57 13.86
C ASP A 44 -5.80 3.24 13.64
N ASP A 45 -6.74 3.20 12.68
CA ASP A 45 -7.50 1.99 12.36
C ASP A 45 -6.61 0.89 11.82
N TRP A 46 -5.67 1.23 10.93
CA TRP A 46 -4.73 0.26 10.39
C TRP A 46 -3.76 -0.26 11.44
N LEU A 47 -3.20 0.63 12.27
CA LEU A 47 -2.31 0.26 13.37
C LEU A 47 -3.03 -0.65 14.36
N ARG A 48 -4.29 -0.36 14.70
CA ARG A 48 -5.13 -1.19 15.59
C ARG A 48 -5.41 -2.56 14.99
N THR A 49 -5.78 -2.60 13.70
CA THR A 49 -6.03 -3.84 12.98
C THR A 49 -4.81 -4.75 13.04
N LEU A 50 -3.63 -4.24 12.73
CA LEU A 50 -2.39 -5.02 12.78
C LEU A 50 -2.04 -5.49 14.19
N SER A 51 -2.23 -4.65 15.21
CA SER A 51 -1.96 -5.04 16.59
C SER A 51 -2.87 -6.16 17.08
N SER A 52 -4.13 -6.19 16.62
CA SER A 52 -5.10 -7.22 17.01
C SER A 52 -4.83 -8.58 16.34
N TYR A 53 -4.33 -8.59 15.10
CA TYR A 53 -3.98 -9.82 14.38
C TYR A 53 -2.57 -10.32 14.66
N SER A 54 -1.68 -9.45 15.10
CA SER A 54 -0.31 -9.82 15.42
C SER A 54 -0.18 -10.23 16.89
N LYS A 55 0.19 -11.49 17.14
CA LYS A 55 0.65 -11.92 18.47
C LYS A 55 1.97 -11.24 18.87
N ARG A 56 2.59 -10.49 17.96
CA ARG A 56 3.81 -9.73 18.18
C ARG A 56 3.41 -8.31 18.60
N ALA A 57 3.63 -7.95 19.83
CA ALA A 57 3.37 -6.62 20.40
C ALA A 57 4.16 -5.46 19.73
N HIS A 58 4.83 -5.68 18.59
CA HIS A 58 5.81 -4.77 18.02
C HIS A 58 5.76 -4.74 16.48
N VAL A 59 4.59 -4.44 15.91
CA VAL A 59 4.53 -4.10 14.49
C VAL A 59 4.92 -2.64 14.34
N PHE A 60 6.01 -2.39 13.63
CA PHE A 60 6.46 -1.05 13.27
C PHE A 60 6.14 -0.79 11.81
N LEU A 61 5.44 0.30 11.53
CA LEU A 61 5.05 0.68 10.18
C LEU A 61 5.70 2.00 9.79
N PRO A 62 6.52 2.03 8.74
CA PRO A 62 6.91 3.28 8.11
C PRO A 62 5.68 3.90 7.47
N TYR A 63 5.58 5.21 7.50
CA TYR A 63 4.47 5.93 6.89
C TYR A 63 4.93 7.19 6.18
N GLY A 64 4.07 7.69 5.29
CA GLY A 64 4.28 8.92 4.56
C GLY A 64 3.36 10.04 5.01
N SER A 65 3.78 11.26 4.74
CA SER A 65 2.93 12.45 4.64
C SER A 65 3.32 13.23 3.38
N VAL A 66 2.61 14.29 3.08
CA VAL A 66 2.99 15.24 2.04
C VAL A 66 3.30 16.59 2.67
N ASP A 67 4.31 17.28 2.13
CA ASP A 67 4.60 18.67 2.50
C ASP A 67 3.66 19.66 1.78
N HIS A 68 3.88 20.95 2.00
CA HIS A 68 3.07 22.01 1.38
C HIS A 68 3.21 22.06 -0.16
N ASP A 69 4.27 21.48 -0.73
CA ASP A 69 4.49 21.35 -2.17
C ASP A 69 3.92 20.03 -2.74
N GLY A 70 3.27 19.20 -1.91
CA GLY A 70 2.74 17.87 -2.28
C GLY A 70 3.82 16.80 -2.43
N ARG A 71 5.06 17.05 -1.95
CA ARG A 71 6.14 16.07 -2.01
C ARG A 71 6.07 15.08 -0.86
N LEU A 72 6.44 13.84 -1.15
CA LEU A 72 6.47 12.77 -0.15
C LEU A 72 7.49 13.07 0.96
N VAL A 73 6.99 13.12 2.19
CA VAL A 73 7.79 13.15 3.41
C VAL A 73 7.73 11.76 4.07
N ARG A 74 8.88 11.18 4.38
CA ARG A 74 9.00 9.85 4.99
C ARG A 74 9.20 9.97 6.48
N HIS A 75 8.46 9.18 7.22
CA HIS A 75 8.55 9.16 8.68
C HIS A 75 9.14 7.84 9.16
N ALA A 76 9.78 7.92 10.33
CA ALA A 76 10.24 6.74 11.04
C ALA A 76 9.08 5.79 11.34
N PRO A 77 9.33 4.47 11.36
CA PRO A 77 8.31 3.51 11.69
C PRO A 77 7.65 3.78 13.04
N GLU A 78 6.34 3.75 13.04
CA GLU A 78 5.52 3.91 14.25
C GLU A 78 4.81 2.62 14.61
N ARG A 79 4.50 2.45 15.87
CA ARG A 79 3.81 1.27 16.39
C ARG A 79 2.49 1.66 17.05
N TYR A 80 1.57 0.70 17.07
CA TYR A 80 0.42 0.80 17.95
C TYR A 80 0.87 0.70 19.41
N VAL A 81 0.41 1.63 20.25
CA VAL A 81 0.74 1.65 21.69
C VAL A 81 -0.36 0.92 22.44
N ALA A 82 -0.12 -0.37 22.74
CA ALA A 82 -1.00 -1.15 23.60
C ALA A 82 -0.70 -0.85 25.08
N LEU A 83 -1.70 -0.39 25.82
CA LEU A 83 -1.56 -0.14 27.27
C LEU A 83 -1.72 -1.45 28.07
N PRO A 84 -0.99 -1.61 29.19
CA PRO A 84 -1.19 -2.76 30.06
C PRO A 84 -2.64 -2.88 30.52
N PHE A 85 -3.19 -4.08 30.55
CA PHE A 85 -4.55 -4.40 30.97
C PHE A 85 -5.68 -3.85 30.07
N HIS A 86 -5.41 -3.39 28.84
CA HIS A 86 -6.44 -2.89 27.95
C HIS A 86 -7.52 -3.96 27.65
N GLU A 87 -7.14 -5.23 27.58
CA GLU A 87 -8.09 -6.34 27.37
C GLU A 87 -8.99 -6.62 28.60
N ARG A 88 -8.63 -6.11 29.77
CA ARG A 88 -9.33 -6.37 31.05
C ARG A 88 -10.04 -5.15 31.63
N SER A 89 -9.77 -3.96 31.10
CA SER A 89 -10.33 -2.71 31.59
C SER A 89 -10.84 -1.83 30.45
N ALA A 90 -12.13 -1.64 30.39
CA ALA A 90 -12.77 -0.76 29.39
C ALA A 90 -12.24 0.68 29.46
N THR A 91 -11.90 1.17 30.66
CA THR A 91 -11.33 2.51 30.84
C THR A 91 -9.94 2.61 30.22
N ILE A 92 -9.09 1.59 30.40
CA ILE A 92 -7.75 1.57 29.80
C ILE A 92 -7.87 1.46 28.29
N ALA A 93 -8.74 0.60 27.78
CA ALA A 93 -9.00 0.48 26.34
C ALA A 93 -9.52 1.80 25.74
N TYR A 94 -10.35 2.54 26.46
CA TYR A 94 -10.81 3.85 26.02
C TYR A 94 -9.68 4.89 25.97
N VAL A 95 -8.82 4.95 26.97
CA VAL A 95 -7.65 5.85 27.00
C VAL A 95 -6.67 5.50 25.87
N GLU A 96 -6.43 4.22 25.63
CA GLU A 96 -5.60 3.74 24.51
C GLU A 96 -6.16 4.18 23.15
N ASN A 97 -7.45 3.95 22.93
CA ASN A 97 -8.13 4.37 21.72
C ASN A 97 -8.08 5.89 21.51
N LEU A 98 -8.29 6.66 22.57
CA LEU A 98 -8.21 8.12 22.52
C LEU A 98 -6.80 8.60 22.17
N TYR A 99 -5.79 8.00 22.76
CA TYR A 99 -4.38 8.31 22.43
C TYR A 99 -4.06 8.01 20.96
N MET A 100 -4.43 6.84 20.46
CA MET A 100 -4.20 6.47 19.07
C MET A 100 -4.98 7.39 18.11
N TRP A 101 -6.20 7.73 18.45
CA TRP A 101 -7.00 8.69 17.67
C TRP A 101 -6.32 10.06 17.62
N MET A 102 -5.87 10.59 18.76
CA MET A 102 -5.19 11.90 18.80
C MET A 102 -3.88 11.94 18.01
N THR A 103 -3.18 10.83 17.91
CA THR A 103 -1.84 10.78 17.30
C THR A 103 -1.83 10.35 15.84
N ALA A 104 -2.80 9.53 15.41
CA ALA A 104 -2.75 8.90 14.09
C ALA A 104 -4.02 9.05 13.24
N HIS A 105 -5.16 9.43 13.82
CA HIS A 105 -6.43 9.52 13.07
C HIS A 105 -6.38 10.54 11.92
N GLY A 106 -5.89 11.74 12.18
CA GLY A 106 -5.80 12.83 11.19
C GLY A 106 -4.98 12.49 9.94
N ARG A 107 -4.14 11.44 10.00
CA ARG A 107 -3.37 10.98 8.84
C ARG A 107 -4.26 10.42 7.73
N GLY A 108 -5.42 9.88 8.09
CA GLY A 108 -6.39 9.34 7.13
C GLY A 108 -6.92 10.38 6.13
N GLU A 109 -6.92 11.66 6.50
CA GLU A 109 -7.38 12.75 5.63
C GLU A 109 -6.46 12.94 4.39
N TYR A 110 -5.18 12.63 4.54
CA TYR A 110 -4.17 12.80 3.50
C TYR A 110 -3.80 11.50 2.77
N LYS A 111 -4.49 10.40 3.03
CA LYS A 111 -4.14 9.07 2.52
C LYS A 111 -4.05 9.00 0.99
N ARG A 112 -4.93 9.70 0.26
CA ARG A 112 -4.88 9.78 -1.22
C ARG A 112 -3.65 10.54 -1.69
N ALA A 113 -3.43 11.75 -1.16
CA ALA A 113 -2.28 12.57 -1.55
C ALA A 113 -0.95 11.87 -1.26
N VAL A 114 -0.84 11.18 -0.14
CA VAL A 114 0.35 10.37 0.20
C VAL A 114 0.52 9.20 -0.77
N THR A 115 -0.56 8.50 -1.11
CA THR A 115 -0.50 7.38 -2.06
C THR A 115 -0.10 7.86 -3.45
N GLU A 116 -0.64 8.97 -3.92
CA GLU A 116 -0.26 9.62 -5.18
C GLU A 116 1.23 10.00 -5.18
N ALA A 117 1.72 10.62 -4.11
CA ALA A 117 3.12 10.98 -3.98
C ALA A 117 4.05 9.76 -3.97
N ILE A 118 3.63 8.65 -3.34
CA ILE A 118 4.36 7.37 -3.38
C ILE A 118 4.42 6.82 -4.80
N LEU A 119 3.32 6.81 -5.55
CA LEU A 119 3.28 6.31 -6.93
C LEU A 119 4.16 7.14 -7.86
N VAL A 120 4.17 8.46 -7.71
CA VAL A 120 5.08 9.37 -8.45
C VAL A 120 6.54 9.05 -8.12
N GLU A 121 6.86 8.84 -6.84
CA GLU A 121 8.22 8.55 -6.42
C GLU A 121 8.69 7.17 -6.91
N ILE A 122 7.81 6.15 -6.89
CA ILE A 122 8.11 4.83 -7.49
C ILE A 122 8.39 4.98 -9.00
N ASN A 123 7.55 5.72 -9.72
CA ASN A 123 7.74 5.95 -11.15
C ASN A 123 9.08 6.64 -11.43
N ARG A 124 9.43 7.67 -10.65
CA ARG A 124 10.71 8.37 -10.76
C ARG A 124 11.90 7.43 -10.49
N LEU A 125 11.79 6.59 -9.47
CA LEU A 125 12.81 5.61 -9.13
C LEU A 125 12.98 4.56 -10.24
N CYS A 126 11.89 4.04 -10.78
CA CYS A 126 11.91 3.10 -11.89
C CYS A 126 12.58 3.72 -13.13
N ALA A 127 12.22 4.94 -13.49
CA ALA A 127 12.84 5.66 -14.61
C ALA A 127 14.34 5.85 -14.42
N LYS A 128 14.81 6.15 -13.19
CA LYS A 128 16.24 6.27 -12.87
C LYS A 128 17.02 4.99 -13.11
N HIS A 129 16.39 3.83 -12.97
CA HIS A 129 16.99 2.51 -13.14
C HIS A 129 16.59 1.82 -14.46
N ASN A 130 16.07 2.57 -15.44
CA ASN A 130 15.59 2.04 -16.72
C ASN A 130 14.57 0.91 -16.59
N ALA A 131 13.80 0.90 -15.50
CA ALA A 131 12.70 -0.03 -15.28
C ALA A 131 11.39 0.57 -15.75
N LYS A 132 10.48 -0.26 -16.31
CA LYS A 132 9.08 0.14 -16.55
C LYS A 132 8.29 0.05 -15.25
N PHE A 133 7.34 0.98 -15.07
CA PHE A 133 6.43 0.98 -13.94
C PHE A 133 4.97 0.91 -14.41
N ILE A 134 4.21 0.00 -13.84
CA ILE A 134 2.79 -0.20 -14.11
C ILE A 134 2.03 -0.27 -12.78
N VAL A 135 0.95 0.49 -12.69
CA VAL A 135 -0.02 0.35 -11.59
C VAL A 135 -1.16 -0.52 -12.07
N THR A 136 -1.50 -1.56 -11.31
CA THR A 136 -2.63 -2.43 -11.59
C THR A 136 -3.69 -2.24 -10.50
N ILE A 137 -4.88 -1.77 -10.85
CA ILE A 137 -6.00 -1.70 -9.90
C ILE A 137 -6.59 -3.09 -9.77
N LEU A 138 -6.48 -3.69 -8.58
CA LEU A 138 -6.94 -5.05 -8.30
C LEU A 138 -8.31 -5.06 -7.62
N ASN A 139 -8.51 -4.17 -6.65
CA ASN A 139 -9.78 -4.01 -5.95
C ASN A 139 -9.89 -2.59 -5.35
N ALA A 140 -10.86 -1.84 -5.81
CA ALA A 140 -11.22 -0.53 -5.30
C ALA A 140 -12.69 -0.22 -5.64
N GLU A 141 -13.29 0.70 -4.88
CA GLU A 141 -14.61 1.24 -5.17
C GLU A 141 -14.58 2.11 -6.44
N ASP A 142 -15.73 2.29 -7.08
CA ASP A 142 -15.83 2.97 -8.37
C ASP A 142 -15.27 4.41 -8.34
N ASP A 143 -15.56 5.19 -7.30
CA ASP A 143 -15.04 6.55 -7.15
C ASP A 143 -13.53 6.58 -6.96
N THR A 144 -12.98 5.66 -6.18
CA THR A 144 -11.54 5.48 -5.97
C THR A 144 -10.86 5.03 -7.28
N THR A 145 -11.46 4.09 -7.99
CA THR A 145 -10.99 3.64 -9.30
C THR A 145 -10.95 4.79 -10.30
N ALA A 146 -12.04 5.57 -10.41
CA ALA A 146 -12.10 6.73 -11.30
C ALA A 146 -11.05 7.80 -10.95
N HIS A 147 -10.87 8.06 -9.64
CA HIS A 147 -9.87 8.99 -9.15
C HIS A 147 -8.44 8.58 -9.59
N TYR A 148 -8.05 7.32 -9.32
CA TYR A 148 -6.71 6.85 -9.68
C TYR A 148 -6.49 6.73 -11.18
N LYS A 149 -7.51 6.38 -11.97
CA LYS A 149 -7.42 6.43 -13.44
C LYS A 149 -7.05 7.83 -13.91
N ALA A 150 -7.79 8.85 -13.47
CA ALA A 150 -7.53 10.23 -13.86
C ALA A 150 -6.17 10.74 -13.34
N PHE A 151 -5.76 10.35 -12.14
CA PHE A 151 -4.45 10.71 -11.58
C PHE A 151 -3.30 10.10 -12.37
N LEU A 152 -3.34 8.79 -12.64
CA LEU A 152 -2.28 8.05 -13.33
C LEU A 152 -2.11 8.53 -14.78
N GLU A 153 -3.22 8.83 -15.46
CA GLU A 153 -3.21 9.43 -16.80
C GLU A 153 -2.49 10.78 -16.80
N ARG A 154 -2.88 11.71 -15.90
CA ARG A 154 -2.21 13.03 -15.76
C ARG A 154 -0.74 12.91 -15.43
N SER A 155 -0.38 11.91 -14.62
CA SER A 155 0.99 11.66 -14.18
C SER A 155 1.83 10.85 -15.18
N ARG A 156 1.23 10.43 -16.31
CA ARG A 156 1.86 9.57 -17.33
C ARG A 156 2.41 8.28 -16.74
N ILE A 157 1.70 7.69 -15.80
CA ILE A 157 2.01 6.39 -15.21
C ILE A 157 1.10 5.35 -15.87
N SER A 158 1.70 4.26 -16.37
CA SER A 158 0.96 3.19 -17.02
C SER A 158 -0.01 2.52 -16.05
N LEU A 159 -1.24 2.31 -16.50
CA LEU A 159 -2.32 1.70 -15.73
C LEU A 159 -2.85 0.44 -16.43
N VAL A 160 -3.09 -0.58 -15.64
CA VAL A 160 -3.88 -1.77 -16.00
C VAL A 160 -5.06 -1.87 -15.04
N ASP A 161 -6.28 -1.89 -15.58
CA ASP A 161 -7.49 -2.03 -14.77
C ASP A 161 -7.89 -3.50 -14.69
N CYS A 162 -7.62 -4.13 -13.55
CA CYS A 162 -8.03 -5.49 -13.21
C CYS A 162 -9.01 -5.49 -12.02
N ASN A 163 -9.79 -4.40 -11.87
CA ASN A 163 -10.75 -4.26 -10.79
C ASN A 163 -11.97 -5.16 -11.01
N TYR A 164 -11.92 -6.38 -10.47
CA TYR A 164 -13.04 -7.31 -10.50
C TYR A 164 -13.82 -7.29 -9.17
N PRO A 165 -15.14 -7.45 -9.22
CA PRO A 165 -15.96 -7.58 -8.00
C PRO A 165 -15.50 -8.77 -7.16
N LEU A 166 -15.17 -8.53 -5.90
CA LEU A 166 -14.77 -9.58 -4.96
C LEU A 166 -16.02 -10.19 -4.31
N THR A 167 -16.60 -11.21 -4.98
CA THR A 167 -17.77 -11.94 -4.48
C THR A 167 -17.38 -12.92 -3.35
N GLU A 168 -18.36 -13.43 -2.61
CA GLU A 168 -18.14 -14.45 -1.57
C GLU A 168 -17.42 -15.70 -2.10
N GLN A 169 -17.71 -16.13 -3.33
CA GLN A 169 -17.08 -17.28 -3.98
C GLN A 169 -15.61 -17.06 -4.32
N MET A 170 -15.17 -15.79 -4.37
CA MET A 170 -13.79 -15.38 -4.65
C MET A 170 -12.99 -15.08 -3.38
N ARG A 171 -13.57 -15.34 -2.20
CA ARG A 171 -12.94 -15.12 -0.90
C ARG A 171 -12.52 -16.44 -0.25
N VAL A 172 -11.52 -16.36 0.61
CA VAL A 172 -11.19 -17.45 1.55
C VAL A 172 -12.27 -17.46 2.62
N PRO A 173 -12.96 -18.59 2.82
CA PRO A 173 -14.02 -18.68 3.83
C PRO A 173 -13.54 -18.26 5.22
N GLY A 174 -14.27 -17.37 5.88
CA GLY A 174 -13.97 -16.89 7.23
C GLY A 174 -12.88 -15.82 7.34
N GLU A 175 -12.08 -15.57 6.30
CA GLU A 175 -10.98 -14.59 6.34
C GLU A 175 -11.26 -13.33 5.51
N GLY A 176 -12.13 -13.44 4.51
CA GLY A 176 -12.45 -12.32 3.60
C GLY A 176 -11.36 -11.98 2.57
N HIS A 177 -10.21 -12.63 2.62
CA HIS A 177 -9.12 -12.45 1.65
C HIS A 177 -9.46 -13.07 0.28
N PRO A 178 -8.90 -12.54 -0.83
CA PRO A 178 -9.04 -13.15 -2.14
C PRO A 178 -8.50 -14.58 -2.15
N ASN A 179 -9.25 -15.50 -2.76
CA ASN A 179 -8.84 -16.90 -2.91
C ASN A 179 -8.05 -17.14 -4.21
N GLY A 180 -7.67 -18.39 -4.46
CA GLY A 180 -6.89 -18.76 -5.65
C GLY A 180 -7.60 -18.45 -6.97
N HIS A 181 -8.93 -18.52 -7.03
CA HIS A 181 -9.69 -18.18 -8.24
C HIS A 181 -9.56 -16.68 -8.58
N MET A 182 -9.72 -15.82 -7.57
CA MET A 182 -9.54 -14.37 -7.77
C MET A 182 -8.12 -14.02 -8.18
N ASN A 183 -7.13 -14.66 -7.54
CA ASN A 183 -5.72 -14.46 -7.89
C ASN A 183 -5.43 -14.88 -9.33
N SER A 184 -6.06 -15.95 -9.84
CA SER A 184 -5.92 -16.37 -11.25
C SER A 184 -6.50 -15.33 -12.21
N LEU A 185 -7.67 -14.75 -11.91
CA LEU A 185 -8.27 -13.69 -12.73
C LEU A 185 -7.34 -12.45 -12.81
N TRP A 186 -6.78 -12.03 -11.69
CA TRP A 186 -5.82 -10.93 -11.67
C TRP A 186 -4.55 -11.26 -12.47
N ALA A 187 -4.01 -12.46 -12.30
CA ALA A 187 -2.83 -12.90 -13.04
C ALA A 187 -3.06 -12.90 -14.56
N GLU A 188 -4.20 -13.41 -15.03
CA GLU A 188 -4.56 -13.39 -16.44
C GLU A 188 -4.75 -11.97 -16.99
N CYS A 189 -5.37 -11.08 -16.22
CA CYS A 189 -5.55 -9.70 -16.60
C CYS A 189 -4.20 -8.97 -16.74
N ILE A 190 -3.31 -9.15 -15.77
CA ILE A 190 -1.98 -8.55 -15.78
C ILE A 190 -1.16 -9.12 -16.95
N GLN A 191 -1.15 -10.44 -17.13
CA GLN A 191 -0.40 -11.11 -18.21
C GLN A 191 -0.77 -10.56 -19.58
N LYS A 192 -2.09 -10.53 -19.90
CA LYS A 192 -2.60 -9.99 -21.18
C LYS A 192 -2.16 -8.55 -21.42
N SER A 193 -2.12 -7.74 -20.37
CA SER A 193 -1.76 -6.32 -20.47
C SER A 193 -0.26 -6.12 -20.62
N VAL A 194 0.55 -6.93 -19.94
CA VAL A 194 2.01 -6.89 -20.05
C VAL A 194 2.46 -7.34 -21.44
N ASP A 195 1.85 -8.38 -22.01
CA ASP A 195 2.15 -8.86 -23.34
C ASP A 195 1.84 -7.78 -24.41
N LEU A 196 0.75 -7.03 -24.25
CA LEU A 196 0.43 -5.90 -25.11
C LEU A 196 1.45 -4.76 -25.02
N VAL A 197 1.93 -4.44 -23.81
CA VAL A 197 2.97 -3.41 -23.59
C VAL A 197 4.34 -3.84 -24.14
N ALA A 198 4.66 -5.14 -24.08
CA ALA A 198 5.90 -5.67 -24.61
C ALA A 198 5.93 -5.66 -26.16
N LEU A 199 4.78 -5.81 -26.81
CA LEU A 199 4.65 -5.80 -28.27
C LEU A 199 4.74 -4.40 -28.91
N HIS A 200 4.71 -3.32 -28.12
CA HIS A 200 4.79 -1.93 -28.58
C HIS A 200 6.12 -1.26 -28.29
N VAL A 201 7.16 -2.05 -28.09
CA VAL A 201 8.54 -1.57 -27.91
C VAL A 201 9.32 -1.91 -29.18
N ASP A 202 9.17 -1.09 -30.19
CA ASP A 202 10.07 -0.90 -31.33
C ASP A 202 10.66 0.50 -31.34
#